data_1247b7f4febae4614027c9ad6fdef8ea
#
_entry.id   1247b7f4febae4614027c9ad6fdef8ea
#
_cell.length_a   1.000
_cell.length_b   1.000
_cell.length_c   1.000
_cell.angle_alpha   90.00
_cell.angle_beta   90.00
_cell.angle_gamma   90.00
#
_symmetry.space_group_name_H-M   'P 1'
#
loop_
_entity.id
_entity.type
_entity.pdbx_description
1 polymer ?
#
loop_
_entity_poly.entity_id
_entity_poly.type
_entity_poly.pdbx_seq_one_letter_code
_entity_poly.pdbx_strand_id
1 'polypeptide(L)'
;LRKLTVAFLVSAACLLASCSILEPGETGLNPGDDISVTTSETPAYQPQDVKNKEVNSDLGAPVHDDGMNVDWQLQGVYSDSVQGSVLTVLLKNLNDQPLPVDAVTEPVLEVADGNGGWTRVELLPYDPEANADVLAPGLDMPLGAHSATNLQYRFDAAPGTLWNARLTMGNVTWTGNLNL
;
A
#
# COMPACT_ATOMS: atom_id res chain seq x y z
N LEU A 1 6.42 -78.85 44.61
CA LEU A 1 5.64 -79.37 43.47
C LEU A 1 5.67 -78.39 42.31
N ARG A 2 6.52 -78.75 41.30
CA ARG A 2 6.13 -79.13 39.96
C ARG A 2 5.40 -77.99 39.19
N LYS A 3 5.96 -77.57 38.20
CA LYS A 3 6.17 -77.91 36.75
C LYS A 3 5.85 -76.66 36.00
N LEU A 4 6.23 -76.24 34.92
CA LEU A 4 6.96 -76.74 33.71
C LEU A 4 7.05 -75.50 32.79
N THR A 5 8.24 -75.34 32.35
CA THR A 5 8.63 -74.87 31.02
C THR A 5 7.54 -74.78 29.98
N VAL A 6 7.49 -73.70 29.23
CA VAL A 6 7.45 -73.79 27.77
C VAL A 6 8.01 -72.48 27.19
N ALA A 7 9.06 -72.66 26.43
CA ALA A 7 9.61 -71.69 25.54
C ALA A 7 8.66 -71.43 24.36
N PHE A 8 8.50 -70.17 23.93
CA PHE A 8 8.09 -69.88 22.55
C PHE A 8 8.99 -68.81 21.99
N LEU A 9 9.94 -69.32 21.26
CA LEU A 9 10.60 -68.57 20.20
C LEU A 9 9.59 -68.30 19.09
N VAL A 10 9.24 -67.10 18.84
CA VAL A 10 8.58 -66.67 17.62
C VAL A 10 9.35 -65.49 17.06
N SER A 11 10.20 -65.82 16.14
CA SER A 11 10.50 -65.18 14.86
C SER A 11 10.31 -63.67 14.78
N ALA A 12 11.40 -63.00 14.94
CA ALA A 12 11.64 -61.68 14.31
C ALA A 12 11.94 -61.91 12.81
N ALA A 13 10.91 -61.87 12.00
CA ALA A 13 11.06 -61.85 10.54
C ALA A 13 9.86 -61.15 9.96
N CYS A 14 9.90 -59.85 9.94
CA CYS A 14 9.11 -58.99 9.07
C CYS A 14 9.58 -57.58 9.34
N LEU A 15 10.27 -56.98 8.43
CA LEU A 15 10.32 -55.54 8.16
C LEU A 15 11.54 -55.21 7.31
N LEU A 16 11.66 -55.92 6.20
CA LEU A 16 12.48 -55.44 5.07
C LEU A 16 11.60 -55.36 3.82
N ALA A 17 10.54 -54.62 3.87
CA ALA A 17 9.70 -54.38 2.71
C ALA A 17 9.18 -52.96 2.76
N SER A 18 10.05 -51.98 2.62
CA SER A 18 9.62 -50.62 2.30
C SER A 18 10.75 -49.77 1.73
N CYS A 19 11.48 -50.29 0.77
CA CYS A 19 12.40 -49.48 -0.03
C CYS A 19 12.26 -49.85 -1.51
N SER A 20 11.05 -49.77 -2.03
CA SER A 20 10.82 -49.91 -3.47
C SER A 20 9.66 -49.07 -3.97
N ILE A 21 9.56 -47.83 -3.46
CA ILE A 21 8.62 -46.81 -4.00
C ILE A 21 9.42 -45.58 -4.43
N LEU A 22 10.55 -45.80 -5.00
CA LEU A 22 11.25 -44.81 -5.80
C LEU A 22 11.66 -45.53 -7.07
N GLU A 23 10.69 -45.85 -7.90
CA GLU A 23 11.00 -46.08 -9.31
C GLU A 23 11.52 -44.73 -9.85
N PRO A 24 12.77 -44.70 -10.37
CA PRO A 24 13.26 -43.51 -11.05
C PRO A 24 12.52 -43.43 -12.38
N GLY A 25 11.43 -42.71 -12.42
CA GLY A 25 10.68 -42.52 -13.66
C GLY A 25 9.35 -41.81 -13.59
N GLU A 26 8.70 -41.72 -12.43
CA GLU A 26 7.31 -41.16 -12.43
C GLU A 26 7.05 -39.93 -11.56
N THR A 27 7.97 -39.45 -10.77
CA THR A 27 7.77 -38.19 -9.99
C THR A 27 9.00 -37.30 -9.88
N GLY A 28 10.01 -37.52 -10.67
CA GLY A 28 11.17 -36.64 -10.75
C GLY A 28 11.12 -35.83 -12.06
N LEU A 29 11.40 -34.56 -11.98
CA LEU A 29 11.67 -33.72 -13.15
C LEU A 29 12.85 -34.36 -13.89
N ASN A 30 12.62 -35.00 -15.06
CA ASN A 30 13.70 -35.49 -15.92
C ASN A 30 14.49 -34.28 -16.44
N PRO A 31 15.84 -34.38 -16.54
CA PRO A 31 16.65 -33.34 -17.18
C PRO A 31 16.33 -33.26 -18.69
N GLY A 32 15.26 -32.65 -19.05
CA GLY A 32 14.75 -32.53 -20.43
C GLY A 32 13.26 -32.25 -20.50
N ASP A 33 12.54 -32.35 -19.37
CA ASP A 33 11.15 -31.90 -19.33
C ASP A 33 11.11 -30.37 -19.30
N ASP A 34 10.53 -29.78 -20.33
CA ASP A 34 10.23 -28.35 -20.34
C ASP A 34 9.28 -28.01 -19.20
N ILE A 35 9.80 -27.36 -18.18
CA ILE A 35 8.97 -26.78 -17.13
C ILE A 35 8.18 -25.63 -17.74
N SER A 36 6.97 -25.89 -18.17
CA SER A 36 6.05 -24.80 -18.50
C SER A 36 5.60 -24.14 -17.20
N VAL A 37 6.27 -23.06 -16.83
CA VAL A 37 5.81 -22.18 -15.74
C VAL A 37 4.57 -21.47 -16.26
N THR A 38 3.41 -21.96 -15.90
CA THR A 38 2.17 -21.20 -16.07
C THR A 38 2.17 -20.11 -15.01
N THR A 39 2.70 -18.94 -15.32
CA THR A 39 2.49 -17.75 -14.50
C THR A 39 1.01 -17.45 -14.56
N SER A 40 0.31 -17.61 -13.44
CA SER A 40 -1.02 -17.03 -13.27
C SER A 40 -0.83 -15.54 -13.41
N GLU A 41 -1.39 -14.93 -14.45
CA GLU A 41 -1.40 -13.47 -14.58
C GLU A 41 -2.20 -12.92 -13.39
N THR A 42 -1.51 -12.33 -12.42
CA THR A 42 -2.17 -11.57 -11.38
C THR A 42 -2.81 -10.37 -12.07
N PRO A 43 -4.13 -10.14 -11.92
CA PRO A 43 -4.77 -8.98 -12.51
C PRO A 43 -4.02 -7.71 -12.11
N ALA A 44 -3.60 -6.90 -13.08
CA ALA A 44 -2.96 -5.64 -12.81
C ALA A 44 -3.98 -4.61 -12.31
N TYR A 45 -3.56 -3.70 -11.43
CA TYR A 45 -4.36 -2.56 -11.02
C TYR A 45 -4.82 -1.75 -12.25
N GLN A 46 -6.09 -1.35 -12.26
CA GLN A 46 -6.71 -0.59 -13.34
C GLN A 46 -7.51 0.57 -12.74
N PRO A 47 -7.06 1.83 -12.87
CA PRO A 47 -7.85 2.98 -12.46
C PRO A 47 -9.10 3.13 -13.35
N GLN A 48 -10.16 3.68 -12.78
CA GLN A 48 -11.38 4.03 -13.51
C GLN A 48 -11.44 5.54 -13.71
N ASP A 49 -11.94 5.97 -14.86
CA ASP A 49 -12.23 7.38 -15.12
C ASP A 49 -13.56 7.74 -14.43
N VAL A 50 -13.47 8.55 -13.39
CA VAL A 50 -14.61 8.98 -12.57
C VAL A 50 -14.63 10.49 -12.42
N LYS A 51 -15.81 11.02 -12.10
CA LYS A 51 -15.96 12.43 -11.79
C LYS A 51 -15.29 12.74 -10.45
N ASN A 52 -14.59 13.88 -10.39
CA ASN A 52 -13.98 14.37 -9.16
C ASN A 52 -15.02 14.58 -8.04
N LYS A 53 -14.68 14.16 -6.83
CA LYS A 53 -15.52 14.23 -5.63
C LYS A 53 -15.13 15.44 -4.79
N GLU A 54 -16.06 16.34 -4.55
CA GLU A 54 -15.86 17.53 -3.72
C GLU A 54 -16.25 17.26 -2.26
N VAL A 55 -15.36 17.61 -1.32
CA VAL A 55 -15.53 17.46 0.12
C VAL A 55 -15.32 18.83 0.79
N ASN A 56 -16.34 19.34 1.48
CA ASN A 56 -16.34 20.67 2.10
C ASN A 56 -16.75 20.65 3.59
N SER A 57 -16.97 19.47 4.15
CA SER A 57 -17.25 19.27 5.58
C SER A 57 -16.55 17.99 6.05
N ASP A 58 -16.28 17.92 7.35
CA ASP A 58 -15.61 16.76 7.97
C ASP A 58 -14.32 16.34 7.23
N LEU A 59 -13.47 17.31 6.92
CA LEU A 59 -12.31 17.13 6.03
C LEU A 59 -11.32 16.07 6.51
N GLY A 60 -11.29 15.76 7.82
CA GLY A 60 -10.50 14.70 8.41
C GLY A 60 -11.14 13.31 8.37
N ALA A 61 -12.39 13.20 7.89
CA ALA A 61 -13.02 11.89 7.72
C ALA A 61 -12.42 11.14 6.52
N PRO A 62 -12.41 9.80 6.55
CA PRO A 62 -12.01 9.02 5.37
C PRO A 62 -12.94 9.28 4.19
N VAL A 63 -12.37 9.46 3.00
CA VAL A 63 -13.09 9.71 1.75
C VAL A 63 -12.72 8.63 0.74
N HIS A 64 -13.73 7.93 0.23
CA HIS A 64 -13.53 6.93 -0.80
C HIS A 64 -13.35 7.58 -2.17
N ASP A 65 -12.28 7.18 -2.88
CA ASP A 65 -12.00 7.51 -4.27
C ASP A 65 -12.42 6.32 -5.15
N ASP A 66 -13.56 6.48 -5.83
CA ASP A 66 -14.14 5.43 -6.68
C ASP A 66 -13.25 5.09 -7.89
N GLY A 67 -12.45 6.04 -8.37
CA GLY A 67 -11.57 5.84 -9.53
C GLY A 67 -10.35 4.99 -9.24
N MET A 68 -9.81 5.15 -8.05
CA MET A 68 -8.64 4.41 -7.59
C MET A 68 -8.98 3.22 -6.71
N ASN A 69 -10.23 3.12 -6.21
CA ASN A 69 -10.67 2.20 -5.18
C ASN A 69 -9.77 2.23 -3.94
N VAL A 70 -9.58 3.44 -3.41
CA VAL A 70 -8.81 3.72 -2.20
C VAL A 70 -9.60 4.62 -1.26
N ASP A 71 -9.23 4.62 0.02
CA ASP A 71 -9.68 5.66 0.95
C ASP A 71 -8.54 6.64 1.22
N TRP A 72 -8.84 7.92 1.11
CA TRP A 72 -8.00 9.02 1.53
C TRP A 72 -8.47 9.58 2.87
N GLN A 73 -7.54 9.93 3.76
CA GLN A 73 -7.88 10.63 4.99
C GLN A 73 -6.83 11.70 5.29
N LEU A 74 -7.27 12.95 5.33
CA LEU A 74 -6.42 14.07 5.78
C LEU A 74 -6.14 13.91 7.28
N GLN A 75 -4.86 13.97 7.67
CA GLN A 75 -4.44 13.83 9.08
C GLN A 75 -3.95 15.14 9.69
N GLY A 76 -3.83 16.19 8.88
CA GLY A 76 -3.47 17.51 9.32
C GLY A 76 -2.24 18.09 8.64
N VAL A 77 -1.92 19.30 9.07
CA VAL A 77 -0.81 20.11 8.55
C VAL A 77 0.03 20.61 9.73
N TYR A 78 1.33 20.57 9.59
CA TYR A 78 2.26 21.16 10.56
C TYR A 78 3.34 22.00 9.85
N SER A 79 4.04 22.85 10.61
CA SER A 79 5.14 23.64 10.05
C SER A 79 6.30 22.73 9.70
N ASP A 80 6.81 22.87 8.50
CA ASP A 80 8.07 22.24 8.11
C ASP A 80 9.24 22.89 8.86
N SER A 81 10.25 22.09 9.20
CA SER A 81 11.43 22.55 9.95
C SER A 81 12.33 23.49 9.13
N VAL A 82 12.26 23.42 7.80
CA VAL A 82 13.06 24.21 6.87
C VAL A 82 12.24 25.37 6.28
N GLN A 83 11.10 25.05 5.63
CA GLN A 83 10.28 26.03 4.94
C GLN A 83 8.87 25.49 4.69
N GLY A 84 7.84 26.34 4.89
CA GLY A 84 6.46 26.04 4.52
C GLY A 84 5.76 25.11 5.49
N SER A 85 5.02 24.15 4.96
CA SER A 85 4.24 23.19 5.73
C SER A 85 4.33 21.78 5.17
N VAL A 86 4.14 20.80 6.05
CA VAL A 86 3.98 19.39 5.70
C VAL A 86 2.52 19.00 5.89
N LEU A 87 1.92 18.48 4.84
CA LEU A 87 0.57 17.92 4.86
C LEU A 87 0.66 16.41 4.89
N THR A 88 -0.03 15.77 5.84
CA THR A 88 -0.05 14.33 6.00
C THR A 88 -1.41 13.77 5.59
N VAL A 89 -1.37 12.73 4.76
CA VAL A 89 -2.56 12.03 4.27
C VAL A 89 -2.37 10.54 4.44
N LEU A 90 -3.34 9.87 5.06
CA LEU A 90 -3.41 8.41 5.06
C LEU A 90 -4.02 7.94 3.74
N LEU A 91 -3.34 7.04 3.07
CA LEU A 91 -3.82 6.30 1.90
C LEU A 91 -4.07 4.86 2.31
N LYS A 92 -5.28 4.36 2.05
CA LYS A 92 -5.64 2.96 2.25
C LYS A 92 -6.04 2.33 0.93
N ASN A 93 -5.31 1.32 0.49
CA ASN A 93 -5.64 0.54 -0.70
C ASN A 93 -6.79 -0.43 -0.38
N LEU A 94 -7.89 -0.36 -1.13
CA LEU A 94 -9.04 -1.27 -0.99
C LEU A 94 -9.07 -2.35 -2.09
N ASN A 95 -8.12 -2.29 -3.02
CA ASN A 95 -8.01 -3.27 -4.10
C ASN A 95 -7.47 -4.61 -3.58
N ASP A 96 -7.83 -5.69 -4.26
CA ASP A 96 -7.26 -7.03 -4.07
C ASP A 96 -5.86 -7.17 -4.69
N GLN A 97 -5.40 -6.12 -5.41
CA GLN A 97 -4.09 -6.04 -6.03
C GLN A 97 -3.26 -4.92 -5.38
N PRO A 98 -1.93 -5.02 -5.44
CA PRO A 98 -1.07 -3.91 -5.03
C PRO A 98 -1.34 -2.66 -5.88
N LEU A 99 -1.43 -1.50 -5.22
CA LEU A 99 -1.49 -0.19 -5.88
C LEU A 99 -0.07 0.18 -6.35
N PRO A 100 0.17 0.38 -7.65
CA PRO A 100 1.51 0.70 -8.15
C PRO A 100 1.94 2.11 -7.75
N VAL A 101 3.25 2.35 -7.74
CA VAL A 101 3.85 3.62 -7.30
C VAL A 101 3.32 4.82 -8.10
N ASP A 102 3.18 4.66 -9.41
CA ASP A 102 2.72 5.68 -10.35
C ASP A 102 1.20 5.93 -10.34
N ALA A 103 0.43 5.13 -9.59
CA ALA A 103 -0.99 5.41 -9.40
C ALA A 103 -1.24 6.64 -8.52
N VAL A 104 -0.29 6.98 -7.64
CA VAL A 104 -0.39 8.14 -6.75
C VAL A 104 0.33 9.32 -7.39
N THR A 105 -0.43 10.25 -7.95
CA THR A 105 0.09 11.48 -8.53
C THR A 105 0.37 12.54 -7.47
N GLU A 106 1.20 13.53 -7.79
CA GLU A 106 1.45 14.68 -6.92
C GLU A 106 0.15 15.43 -6.62
N PRO A 107 -0.07 15.83 -5.36
CA PRO A 107 -1.23 16.63 -4.97
C PRO A 107 -1.14 18.06 -5.50
N VAL A 108 -2.30 18.67 -5.69
CA VAL A 108 -2.42 20.10 -6.02
C VAL A 108 -3.02 20.81 -4.82
N LEU A 109 -2.27 21.74 -4.23
CA LEU A 109 -2.72 22.63 -3.17
C LEU A 109 -2.96 24.04 -3.72
N GLU A 110 -4.06 24.62 -3.36
CA GLU A 110 -4.41 25.99 -3.73
C GLU A 110 -4.97 26.74 -2.50
N VAL A 111 -4.68 28.02 -2.40
CA VAL A 111 -5.22 28.90 -1.37
C VAL A 111 -6.11 29.98 -1.99
N ALA A 112 -7.13 30.41 -1.27
CA ALA A 112 -8.01 31.49 -1.73
C ALA A 112 -7.22 32.78 -1.93
N ASP A 113 -7.39 33.44 -3.08
CA ASP A 113 -6.70 34.68 -3.44
C ASP A 113 -7.35 35.95 -2.88
N GLY A 114 -8.45 35.81 -2.13
CA GLY A 114 -9.24 36.89 -1.57
C GLY A 114 -10.16 37.62 -2.57
N ASN A 115 -10.09 37.28 -3.87
CA ASN A 115 -10.91 37.85 -4.94
C ASN A 115 -11.95 36.87 -5.51
N GLY A 116 -12.12 35.74 -4.83
CA GLY A 116 -13.00 34.63 -5.27
C GLY A 116 -12.33 33.60 -6.17
N GLY A 117 -11.02 33.70 -6.38
CA GLY A 117 -10.19 32.74 -7.11
C GLY A 117 -9.30 31.91 -6.18
N TRP A 118 -8.47 31.06 -6.82
CA TRP A 118 -7.54 30.17 -6.17
C TRP A 118 -6.13 30.38 -6.73
N THR A 119 -5.14 30.44 -5.85
CA THR A 119 -3.74 30.53 -6.22
C THR A 119 -3.06 29.22 -5.86
N ARG A 120 -2.39 28.59 -6.83
CA ARG A 120 -1.65 27.35 -6.63
C ARG A 120 -0.45 27.60 -5.70
N VAL A 121 -0.27 26.72 -4.74
CA VAL A 121 0.89 26.65 -3.85
C VAL A 121 1.90 25.71 -4.43
N GLU A 122 3.16 26.11 -4.41
CA GLU A 122 4.26 25.29 -4.91
C GLU A 122 4.52 24.07 -4.01
N LEU A 123 4.67 22.91 -4.62
CA LEU A 123 5.16 21.70 -3.95
C LEU A 123 6.68 21.83 -3.81
N LEU A 124 7.18 21.80 -2.58
CA LEU A 124 8.61 21.91 -2.31
C LEU A 124 9.36 20.61 -2.60
N PRO A 125 10.56 20.69 -3.16
CA PRO A 125 11.38 19.51 -3.40
C PRO A 125 11.74 18.81 -2.08
N TYR A 126 11.88 17.49 -2.13
CA TYR A 126 12.33 16.68 -1.01
C TYR A 126 13.85 16.53 -1.06
N ASP A 127 14.51 16.80 0.06
CA ASP A 127 15.94 16.57 0.28
C ASP A 127 16.10 15.71 1.54
N PRO A 128 16.57 14.46 1.44
CA PRO A 128 16.68 13.56 2.59
C PRO A 128 17.65 14.04 3.67
N GLU A 129 18.62 14.91 3.34
CA GLU A 129 19.55 15.47 4.32
C GLU A 129 18.91 16.63 5.09
N ALA A 130 18.17 17.50 4.39
CA ALA A 130 17.51 18.66 4.98
C ALA A 130 16.15 18.33 5.62
N ASN A 131 15.44 17.31 5.12
CA ASN A 131 14.08 16.94 5.51
C ASN A 131 14.01 15.54 6.14
N ALA A 132 14.97 15.21 7.01
CA ALA A 132 15.07 13.89 7.63
C ALA A 132 13.87 13.53 8.54
N ASP A 133 13.07 14.51 8.95
CA ASP A 133 11.86 14.38 9.75
C ASP A 133 10.55 14.24 8.91
N VAL A 134 10.67 14.27 7.57
CA VAL A 134 9.56 14.15 6.63
C VAL A 134 9.75 12.89 5.77
N LEU A 135 8.66 12.19 5.46
CA LEU A 135 8.70 11.07 4.53
C LEU A 135 8.94 11.56 3.10
N ALA A 136 9.65 10.77 2.30
CA ALA A 136 9.73 11.01 0.86
C ALA A 136 8.34 11.04 0.24
N PRO A 137 8.05 11.97 -0.70
CA PRO A 137 6.71 12.11 -1.28
C PRO A 137 6.33 10.91 -2.14
N GLY A 138 5.05 10.58 -2.14
CA GLY A 138 4.51 9.47 -2.92
C GLY A 138 4.76 8.09 -2.30
N LEU A 139 4.64 7.06 -3.11
CA LEU A 139 4.96 5.68 -2.75
C LEU A 139 6.37 5.34 -3.21
N ASP A 140 7.18 4.75 -2.36
CA ASP A 140 8.52 4.23 -2.69
C ASP A 140 8.46 2.81 -3.25
N MET A 141 7.39 2.08 -2.96
CA MET A 141 7.09 0.74 -3.44
C MET A 141 5.58 0.55 -3.61
N PRO A 142 5.12 -0.44 -4.38
CA PRO A 142 3.70 -0.72 -4.50
C PRO A 142 3.04 -0.97 -3.14
N LEU A 143 1.92 -0.30 -2.87
CA LEU A 143 1.16 -0.48 -1.64
C LEU A 143 0.34 -1.76 -1.74
N GLY A 144 0.64 -2.73 -0.89
CA GLY A 144 -0.02 -4.04 -0.89
C GLY A 144 -1.55 -3.96 -0.83
N ALA A 145 -2.21 -5.04 -1.28
CA ALA A 145 -3.66 -5.16 -1.18
C ALA A 145 -4.13 -4.95 0.27
N HIS A 146 -5.20 -4.16 0.45
CA HIS A 146 -5.81 -3.83 1.75
C HIS A 146 -4.86 -3.20 2.79
N SER A 147 -3.69 -2.73 2.35
CA SER A 147 -2.69 -2.05 3.19
C SER A 147 -2.93 -0.54 3.23
N ALA A 148 -2.31 0.11 4.22
CA ALA A 148 -2.36 1.56 4.36
C ALA A 148 -0.97 2.14 4.64
N THR A 149 -0.76 3.39 4.21
CA THR A 149 0.47 4.15 4.48
C THR A 149 0.18 5.63 4.62
N ASN A 150 1.03 6.34 5.34
CA ASN A 150 1.00 7.80 5.35
C ASN A 150 1.85 8.35 4.22
N LEU A 151 1.31 9.35 3.53
CA LEU A 151 1.99 10.16 2.55
C LEU A 151 2.21 11.55 3.12
N GLN A 152 3.37 12.14 2.87
CA GLN A 152 3.69 13.49 3.29
C GLN A 152 4.14 14.32 2.10
N TYR A 153 3.64 15.55 2.05
CA TYR A 153 3.93 16.50 0.98
C TYR A 153 4.26 17.85 1.58
N ARG A 154 5.36 18.44 1.10
CA ARG A 154 5.84 19.75 1.54
C ARG A 154 5.36 20.83 0.59
N PHE A 155 4.79 21.89 1.14
CA PHE A 155 4.25 23.02 0.35
C PHE A 155 4.82 24.36 0.83
N ASP A 156 5.07 25.27 -0.12
CA ASP A 156 5.55 26.62 0.17
C ASP A 156 4.41 27.52 0.68
N ALA A 157 3.80 27.13 1.78
CA ALA A 157 2.77 27.88 2.47
C ALA A 157 2.85 27.64 3.98
N ALA A 158 2.73 28.68 4.78
CA ALA A 158 2.63 28.50 6.22
C ALA A 158 1.28 27.82 6.58
N PRO A 159 1.22 26.95 7.61
CA PRO A 159 -0.04 26.30 8.02
C PRO A 159 -1.18 27.30 8.24
N GLY A 160 -0.90 28.46 8.84
CA GLY A 160 -1.89 29.50 9.09
C GLY A 160 -2.56 30.08 7.85
N THR A 161 -2.04 29.87 6.63
CA THR A 161 -2.66 30.31 5.38
C THR A 161 -3.65 29.29 4.82
N LEU A 162 -3.67 28.06 5.35
CA LEU A 162 -4.47 26.95 4.86
C LEU A 162 -5.88 26.87 5.48
N TRP A 163 -6.33 27.93 6.16
CA TRP A 163 -7.68 27.99 6.73
C TRP A 163 -8.79 28.09 5.67
N ASN A 164 -8.46 28.54 4.46
CA ASN A 164 -9.32 28.57 3.29
C ASN A 164 -8.51 28.11 2.07
N ALA A 165 -8.38 26.81 1.94
CA ALA A 165 -7.55 26.17 0.95
C ALA A 165 -8.29 25.03 0.25
N ARG A 166 -7.73 24.55 -0.83
CA ARG A 166 -8.23 23.45 -1.63
C ARG A 166 -7.09 22.48 -1.93
N LEU A 167 -7.26 21.21 -1.56
CA LEU A 167 -6.32 20.14 -1.85
C LEU A 167 -6.98 19.14 -2.77
N THR A 168 -6.32 18.80 -3.87
CA THR A 168 -6.75 17.75 -4.79
C THR A 168 -5.74 16.61 -4.78
N MET A 169 -6.21 15.39 -4.53
CA MET A 169 -5.45 14.14 -4.63
C MET A 169 -6.30 13.06 -5.28
N GLY A 170 -5.76 12.36 -6.27
CA GLY A 170 -6.55 11.41 -7.05
C GLY A 170 -7.81 12.06 -7.63
N ASN A 171 -8.96 11.47 -7.36
CA ASN A 171 -10.26 11.98 -7.79
C ASN A 171 -11.04 12.70 -6.67
N VAL A 172 -10.34 13.22 -5.66
CA VAL A 172 -10.97 13.90 -4.52
C VAL A 172 -10.37 15.29 -4.33
N THR A 173 -11.24 16.28 -4.09
CA THR A 173 -10.87 17.65 -3.74
C THR A 173 -11.50 18.04 -2.40
N TRP A 174 -10.68 18.36 -1.42
CA TRP A 174 -11.10 18.93 -0.15
C TRP A 174 -11.03 20.46 -0.21
N THR A 175 -12.07 21.14 0.25
CA THR A 175 -12.13 22.60 0.27
C THR A 175 -12.55 23.10 1.64
N GLY A 176 -11.74 23.95 2.26
CA GLY A 176 -12.01 24.54 3.56
C GLY A 176 -10.77 24.78 4.41
N ASN A 177 -10.92 24.63 5.72
CA ASN A 177 -9.79 24.73 6.65
C ASN A 177 -9.04 23.38 6.71
N LEU A 178 -7.84 23.33 6.15
CA LEU A 178 -7.00 22.12 6.14
C LEU A 178 -6.18 21.95 7.43
N ASN A 179 -6.24 22.90 8.39
CA ASN A 179 -5.64 22.75 9.72
C ASN A 179 -6.59 21.95 10.61
N LEU A 180 -6.46 20.62 10.56
CA LEU A 180 -7.32 19.64 11.24
C LEU A 180 -6.81 19.33 12.64
#